data_b047217de0b9e2ae125a759efe53d8a4
#
_entry.id   b047217de0b9e2ae125a759efe53d8a4
#
_cell.length_a   1.000
_cell.length_b   1.000
_cell.length_c   1.000
_cell.angle_alpha   90.00
_cell.angle_beta   90.00
_cell.angle_gamma   90.00
#
_symmetry.space_group_name_H-M   'P 1'
#
loop_
_entity.id
_entity.type
_entity.pdbx_description
1 polymer ?
#
loop_
_entity_poly.entity_id
_entity_poly.type
_entity_poly.pdbx_seq_one_letter_code
_entity_poly.pdbx_strand_id
1 'polypeptide(L)'
;MYKLFTCIAIGLLGSAVTYGQDIVEVASKSGKFGLLLEAAKKAQLVEALKSDGPLTIFAPTDEAFAKLPKKTLNQLLQPENIAMLQTVLKYHVVSGRFKSNNLPILPLTTLADQDVNFSISDETVFINKSKITQVDIEATNGIVHVIDSVLIPELSTITPTVKSLVSKSISMGVPQFNHGNHTACASIYEMTLLCLSMLPENQLDSESRQLVSKSIKNLSKLDSPTDKAWEARKCLDQVMAASK
;
A
#
# COMPACT_ATOMS: atom_id res chain seq x y z
N MET A 1 25.38 75.93 -27.41
CA MET A 1 25.19 75.26 -26.08
C MET A 1 24.14 74.16 -26.22
N TYR A 2 24.55 72.98 -26.60
CA TYR A 2 23.64 71.84 -26.72
C TYR A 2 23.95 70.86 -25.58
N LYS A 3 22.99 70.66 -24.66
CA LYS A 3 23.08 69.67 -23.59
C LYS A 3 22.70 68.28 -24.16
N LEU A 4 23.69 67.39 -24.18
CA LEU A 4 23.44 65.96 -24.43
C LEU A 4 22.64 65.35 -23.27
N PHE A 5 21.47 64.85 -23.53
CA PHE A 5 20.75 63.97 -22.63
C PHE A 5 21.22 62.53 -22.86
N THR A 6 22.01 62.03 -21.92
CA THR A 6 22.41 60.63 -21.92
C THR A 6 21.26 59.80 -21.30
N CYS A 7 20.51 59.06 -22.13
CA CYS A 7 19.56 58.06 -21.64
C CYS A 7 20.34 56.87 -21.08
N ILE A 8 20.32 56.75 -19.76
CA ILE A 8 20.76 55.52 -19.09
C ILE A 8 19.62 54.48 -19.26
N ALA A 9 19.84 53.50 -20.14
CA ALA A 9 19.00 52.30 -20.23
C ALA A 9 19.30 51.44 -19.01
N ILE A 10 18.43 51.51 -18.01
CA ILE A 10 18.41 50.52 -16.91
C ILE A 10 17.92 49.20 -17.50
N GLY A 11 18.88 48.32 -17.83
CA GLY A 11 18.59 46.96 -18.18
C GLY A 11 17.98 46.25 -16.98
N LEU A 12 16.69 46.03 -17.01
CA LEU A 12 16.06 45.03 -16.14
C LEU A 12 16.66 43.68 -16.45
N LEU A 13 17.68 43.28 -15.73
CA LEU A 13 18.05 41.87 -15.59
C LEU A 13 16.89 41.18 -14.88
N GLY A 14 15.91 40.73 -15.65
CA GLY A 14 14.91 39.81 -15.17
C GLY A 14 15.64 38.56 -14.68
N SER A 15 15.77 38.43 -13.38
CA SER A 15 16.16 37.15 -12.80
C SER A 15 15.18 36.10 -13.30
N ALA A 16 15.62 35.28 -14.24
CA ALA A 16 14.88 34.10 -14.64
C ALA A 16 14.77 33.27 -13.35
N VAL A 17 13.59 33.31 -12.73
CA VAL A 17 13.24 32.39 -11.67
C VAL A 17 13.21 31.03 -12.36
N THR A 18 14.30 30.29 -12.24
CA THR A 18 14.31 28.89 -12.60
C THR A 18 13.37 28.20 -11.61
N TYR A 19 12.11 28.06 -12.02
CA TYR A 19 11.20 27.17 -11.31
C TYR A 19 11.83 25.77 -11.35
N GLY A 20 12.31 25.31 -10.22
CA GLY A 20 12.81 23.94 -10.09
C GLY A 20 11.71 22.97 -10.54
N GLN A 21 12.10 21.84 -11.08
CA GLN A 21 11.17 20.84 -11.61
C GLN A 21 10.53 20.06 -10.47
N ASP A 22 9.23 19.82 -10.54
CA ASP A 22 8.57 18.91 -9.65
C ASP A 22 8.96 17.43 -9.97
N ILE A 23 8.57 16.51 -9.12
CA ILE A 23 8.89 15.08 -9.26
C ILE A 23 8.37 14.52 -10.60
N VAL A 24 7.19 14.94 -11.05
CA VAL A 24 6.57 14.47 -12.30
C VAL A 24 7.35 14.99 -13.52
N GLU A 25 7.80 16.25 -13.47
CA GLU A 25 8.62 16.84 -14.52
C GLU A 25 10.00 16.19 -14.60
N VAL A 26 10.64 15.93 -13.45
CA VAL A 26 11.92 15.21 -13.35
C VAL A 26 11.78 13.83 -13.97
N ALA A 27 10.73 13.08 -13.59
CA ALA A 27 10.45 11.76 -14.14
C ALA A 27 10.22 11.81 -15.66
N SER A 28 9.42 12.79 -16.13
CA SER A 28 9.10 12.93 -17.55
C SER A 28 10.34 13.23 -18.42
N LYS A 29 11.23 14.08 -17.93
CA LYS A 29 12.45 14.46 -18.66
C LYS A 29 13.52 13.38 -18.71
N SER A 30 13.51 12.46 -17.75
CA SER A 30 14.50 11.38 -17.70
C SER A 30 14.36 10.36 -18.83
N GLY A 31 13.15 10.21 -19.40
CA GLY A 31 12.83 9.23 -20.43
C GLY A 31 12.84 7.77 -19.97
N LYS A 32 13.01 7.50 -18.67
CA LYS A 32 13.13 6.14 -18.11
C LYS A 32 11.88 5.65 -17.35
N PHE A 33 10.89 6.52 -17.19
CA PHE A 33 9.71 6.28 -16.34
C PHE A 33 8.39 6.40 -17.12
N GLY A 34 8.39 6.02 -18.40
CA GLY A 34 7.21 6.10 -19.26
C GLY A 34 6.03 5.33 -18.71
N LEU A 35 6.23 4.07 -18.31
CA LEU A 35 5.20 3.21 -17.74
C LEU A 35 4.72 3.70 -16.36
N LEU A 36 5.63 4.21 -15.53
CA LEU A 36 5.27 4.80 -14.24
C LEU A 36 4.35 6.00 -14.39
N LEU A 37 4.67 6.90 -15.30
CA LEU A 37 3.87 8.10 -15.59
C LEU A 37 2.52 7.73 -16.21
N GLU A 38 2.46 6.74 -17.10
CA GLU A 38 1.20 6.22 -17.63
C GLU A 38 0.33 5.62 -16.54
N ALA A 39 0.93 4.80 -15.66
CA ALA A 39 0.26 4.22 -14.50
C ALA A 39 -0.29 5.31 -13.56
N ALA A 40 0.52 6.34 -13.25
CA ALA A 40 0.11 7.47 -12.41
C ALA A 40 -1.05 8.26 -13.03
N LYS A 41 -1.06 8.45 -14.35
CA LYS A 41 -2.17 9.08 -15.07
C LYS A 41 -3.45 8.25 -14.98
N LYS A 42 -3.37 6.93 -15.25
CA LYS A 42 -4.51 6.01 -15.15
C LYS A 42 -5.07 5.94 -13.73
N ALA A 43 -4.20 5.98 -12.73
CA ALA A 43 -4.57 5.97 -11.32
C ALA A 43 -5.07 7.34 -10.81
N GLN A 44 -5.03 8.39 -11.62
CA GLN A 44 -5.39 9.78 -11.26
C GLN A 44 -4.56 10.33 -10.08
N LEU A 45 -3.30 9.91 -9.96
CA LEU A 45 -2.40 10.33 -8.87
C LEU A 45 -1.43 11.45 -9.27
N VAL A 46 -1.45 11.92 -10.51
CA VAL A 46 -0.50 12.94 -11.01
C VAL A 46 -0.58 14.22 -10.19
N GLU A 47 -1.77 14.71 -9.88
CA GLU A 47 -1.96 15.92 -9.08
C GLU A 47 -1.47 15.74 -7.63
N ALA A 48 -1.67 14.56 -7.06
CA ALA A 48 -1.16 14.24 -5.73
C ALA A 48 0.38 14.20 -5.70
N LEU A 49 1.03 13.73 -6.78
CA LEU A 49 2.48 13.72 -6.92
C LEU A 49 3.09 15.11 -7.21
N LYS A 50 2.28 16.06 -7.66
CA LYS A 50 2.64 17.47 -7.86
C LYS A 50 2.38 18.35 -6.64
N SER A 51 1.75 17.81 -5.59
CA SER A 51 1.47 18.55 -4.36
C SER A 51 2.76 19.09 -3.71
N ASP A 52 2.62 20.05 -2.82
CA ASP A 52 3.75 20.81 -2.21
C ASP A 52 4.76 19.96 -1.43
N GLY A 53 4.50 18.67 -1.22
CA GLY A 53 5.44 17.77 -0.55
C GLY A 53 5.70 18.10 0.92
N PRO A 54 6.87 17.74 1.48
CA PRO A 54 7.93 16.97 0.85
C PRO A 54 7.58 15.49 0.67
N LEU A 55 7.95 14.93 -0.50
CA LEU A 55 7.75 13.51 -0.82
C LEU A 55 9.09 12.84 -1.16
N THR A 56 9.20 11.56 -0.85
CA THR A 56 10.26 10.71 -1.39
C THR A 56 9.63 9.60 -2.22
N ILE A 57 10.04 9.49 -3.48
CA ILE A 57 9.51 8.52 -4.43
C ILE A 57 10.59 7.50 -4.80
N PHE A 58 10.24 6.23 -4.69
CA PHE A 58 11.04 5.12 -5.20
C PHE A 58 10.52 4.76 -6.59
N ALA A 59 11.14 5.32 -7.63
CA ALA A 59 10.66 5.26 -9.00
C ALA A 59 11.22 4.02 -9.73
N PRO A 60 10.39 3.03 -10.09
CA PRO A 60 10.81 1.92 -10.93
C PRO A 60 10.96 2.38 -12.38
N THR A 61 12.04 1.93 -13.04
CA THR A 61 12.25 2.18 -14.47
C THR A 61 11.33 1.33 -15.35
N ASP A 62 11.26 1.62 -16.62
CA ASP A 62 10.51 0.80 -17.59
C ASP A 62 11.04 -0.65 -17.63
N GLU A 63 12.36 -0.85 -17.45
CA GLU A 63 12.96 -2.17 -17.31
C GLU A 63 12.52 -2.88 -16.01
N ALA A 64 12.30 -2.14 -14.93
CA ALA A 64 11.78 -2.68 -13.69
C ALA A 64 10.34 -3.22 -13.87
N PHE A 65 9.52 -2.52 -14.62
CA PHE A 65 8.19 -3.02 -15.02
C PHE A 65 8.26 -4.25 -15.93
N ALA A 66 9.26 -4.32 -16.82
CA ALA A 66 9.47 -5.47 -17.71
C ALA A 66 9.83 -6.76 -16.95
N LYS A 67 10.36 -6.66 -15.73
CA LYS A 67 10.61 -7.82 -14.84
C LYS A 67 9.33 -8.41 -14.25
N LEU A 68 8.22 -7.68 -14.25
CA LEU A 68 6.95 -8.21 -13.78
C LEU A 68 6.40 -9.26 -14.74
N PRO A 69 5.75 -10.32 -14.23
CA PRO A 69 5.00 -11.23 -15.10
C PRO A 69 3.98 -10.44 -15.94
N LYS A 70 3.96 -10.68 -17.24
CA LYS A 70 3.03 -9.97 -18.18
C LYS A 70 1.57 -10.02 -17.72
N LYS A 71 1.15 -11.13 -17.10
CA LYS A 71 -0.19 -11.27 -16.54
C LYS A 71 -0.45 -10.26 -15.42
N THR A 72 0.51 -10.09 -14.51
CA THR A 72 0.41 -9.14 -13.38
C THR A 72 0.37 -7.69 -13.88
N LEU A 73 1.26 -7.33 -14.80
CA LEU A 73 1.27 -5.98 -15.38
C LEU A 73 -0.04 -5.66 -16.09
N ASN A 74 -0.54 -6.58 -16.92
CA ASN A 74 -1.80 -6.39 -17.62
C ASN A 74 -2.98 -6.28 -16.63
N GLN A 75 -2.99 -7.08 -15.57
CA GLN A 75 -4.03 -6.99 -14.53
C GLN A 75 -4.00 -5.64 -13.81
N LEU A 76 -2.82 -5.14 -13.43
CA LEU A 76 -2.69 -3.85 -12.74
C LEU A 76 -3.18 -2.68 -13.60
N LEU A 77 -3.03 -2.73 -14.91
CA LEU A 77 -3.40 -1.65 -15.83
C LEU A 77 -4.87 -1.71 -16.30
N GLN A 78 -5.64 -2.73 -15.87
CA GLN A 78 -7.06 -2.83 -16.22
C GLN A 78 -7.91 -1.82 -15.44
N PRO A 79 -8.95 -1.25 -16.05
CA PRO A 79 -9.84 -0.30 -15.39
C PRO A 79 -10.46 -0.83 -14.09
N GLU A 80 -10.76 -2.12 -14.04
CA GLU A 80 -11.36 -2.78 -12.88
C GLU A 80 -10.42 -2.81 -11.67
N ASN A 81 -9.10 -2.67 -11.91
CA ASN A 81 -8.07 -2.79 -10.89
C ASN A 81 -7.43 -1.43 -10.52
N ILE A 82 -8.08 -0.31 -10.84
CA ILE A 82 -7.57 1.04 -10.54
C ILE A 82 -7.24 1.21 -9.05
N ALA A 83 -8.07 0.68 -8.15
CA ALA A 83 -7.81 0.75 -6.71
C ALA A 83 -6.52 0.01 -6.32
N MET A 84 -6.26 -1.15 -6.93
CA MET A 84 -5.02 -1.90 -6.73
C MET A 84 -3.82 -1.13 -7.29
N LEU A 85 -3.95 -0.55 -8.49
CA LEU A 85 -2.90 0.29 -9.10
C LEU A 85 -2.57 1.49 -8.22
N GLN A 86 -3.60 2.17 -7.66
CA GLN A 86 -3.40 3.27 -6.71
C GLN A 86 -2.64 2.82 -5.47
N THR A 87 -2.98 1.66 -4.90
CA THR A 87 -2.28 1.11 -3.73
C THR A 87 -0.82 0.83 -4.05
N VAL A 88 -0.53 0.18 -5.19
CA VAL A 88 0.85 -0.08 -5.65
C VAL A 88 1.62 1.22 -5.83
N LEU A 89 1.05 2.23 -6.48
CA LEU A 89 1.72 3.52 -6.70
C LEU A 89 1.95 4.27 -5.39
N LYS A 90 0.98 4.29 -4.47
CA LYS A 90 1.12 4.87 -3.14
C LYS A 90 2.19 4.16 -2.30
N TYR A 91 2.40 2.86 -2.53
CA TYR A 91 3.44 2.07 -1.85
C TYR A 91 4.86 2.45 -2.29
N HIS A 92 5.00 3.17 -3.41
CA HIS A 92 6.26 3.73 -3.86
C HIS A 92 6.54 5.14 -3.32
N VAL A 93 5.64 5.71 -2.53
CA VAL A 93 5.73 7.09 -2.06
C VAL A 93 5.73 7.13 -0.54
N VAL A 94 6.69 7.85 0.02
CA VAL A 94 6.80 8.12 1.45
C VAL A 94 6.69 9.62 1.69
N SER A 95 5.96 10.02 2.72
CA SER A 95 5.91 11.42 3.16
C SER A 95 7.23 11.79 3.84
N GLY A 96 7.82 12.89 3.41
CA GLY A 96 9.10 13.36 3.92
C GLY A 96 10.19 13.41 2.85
N ARG A 97 11.31 14.07 3.16
CA ARG A 97 12.48 14.20 2.29
C ARG A 97 13.62 13.35 2.84
N PHE A 98 13.78 12.13 2.32
CA PHE A 98 14.79 11.19 2.75
C PHE A 98 15.89 11.08 1.69
N LYS A 99 17.07 11.63 2.00
CA LYS A 99 18.28 11.47 1.19
C LYS A 99 18.95 10.14 1.51
N SER A 100 19.80 9.65 0.61
CA SER A 100 20.53 8.38 0.76
C SER A 100 21.35 8.28 2.04
N ASN A 101 21.90 9.41 2.51
CA ASN A 101 22.67 9.50 3.76
C ASN A 101 21.79 9.52 5.03
N ASN A 102 20.48 9.71 4.89
CA ASN A 102 19.51 9.80 5.98
C ASN A 102 18.38 8.77 5.86
N LEU A 103 18.55 7.76 5.03
CA LEU A 103 17.59 6.64 4.98
C LEU A 103 17.63 5.91 6.33
N PRO A 104 16.50 5.83 7.04
CA PRO A 104 16.49 5.22 8.36
C PRO A 104 16.66 3.70 8.23
N ILE A 105 17.29 3.09 9.23
CA ILE A 105 17.37 1.64 9.38
C ILE A 105 15.99 1.05 9.76
N LEU A 106 15.09 1.90 10.30
CA LEU A 106 13.73 1.54 10.65
C LEU A 106 12.82 1.55 9.41
N PRO A 107 11.77 0.73 9.41
CA PRO A 107 10.78 0.76 8.34
C PRO A 107 10.16 2.15 8.17
N LEU A 108 9.92 2.54 6.91
CA LEU A 108 9.17 3.76 6.58
C LEU A 108 7.76 3.39 6.12
N THR A 109 6.77 4.05 6.72
CA THR A 109 5.38 3.90 6.30
C THR A 109 5.14 4.70 5.02
N THR A 110 4.63 4.03 3.99
CA THR A 110 4.30 4.61 2.69
C THR A 110 2.91 5.26 2.69
N LEU A 111 2.56 5.96 1.61
CA LEU A 111 1.19 6.49 1.43
C LEU A 111 0.13 5.39 1.21
N ALA A 112 0.55 4.12 1.16
CA ALA A 112 -0.35 2.96 1.14
C ALA A 112 -0.60 2.37 2.54
N ASP A 113 -0.18 3.05 3.62
CA ASP A 113 -0.27 2.60 5.02
C ASP A 113 0.42 1.24 5.24
N GLN A 114 1.47 0.96 4.49
CA GLN A 114 2.30 -0.24 4.62
C GLN A 114 3.77 0.15 4.66
N ASP A 115 4.56 -0.62 5.39
CA ASP A 115 5.96 -0.31 5.61
C ASP A 115 6.86 -0.85 4.50
N VAL A 116 7.91 -0.09 4.19
CA VAL A 116 9.05 -0.53 3.39
C VAL A 116 10.28 -0.63 4.26
N ASN A 117 11.07 -1.69 4.05
CA ASN A 117 12.28 -1.96 4.80
C ASN A 117 13.51 -1.66 3.96
N PHE A 118 14.52 -1.06 4.58
CA PHE A 118 15.81 -0.83 3.94
C PHE A 118 16.83 -1.85 4.43
N SER A 119 17.67 -2.30 3.53
CA SER A 119 18.82 -3.16 3.85
C SER A 119 20.01 -2.75 3.00
N ILE A 120 21.22 -2.96 3.54
CA ILE A 120 22.47 -2.68 2.86
C ILE A 120 23.22 -4.00 2.72
N SER A 121 23.59 -4.35 1.50
CA SER A 121 24.46 -5.48 1.19
C SER A 121 25.47 -5.07 0.13
N ASP A 122 26.75 -5.35 0.37
CA ASP A 122 27.85 -5.03 -0.55
C ASP A 122 27.82 -3.60 -1.07
N GLU A 123 27.69 -2.62 -0.15
CA GLU A 123 27.57 -1.18 -0.44
C GLU A 123 26.34 -0.78 -1.27
N THR A 124 25.45 -1.72 -1.52
CA THR A 124 24.22 -1.50 -2.26
C THR A 124 23.03 -1.37 -1.29
N VAL A 125 22.26 -0.33 -1.48
CA VAL A 125 21.02 -0.11 -0.71
C VAL A 125 19.87 -0.80 -1.42
N PHE A 126 19.11 -1.58 -0.66
CA PHE A 126 17.87 -2.21 -1.12
C PHE A 126 16.69 -1.64 -0.35
N ILE A 127 15.57 -1.52 -1.04
CA ILE A 127 14.26 -1.28 -0.47
C ILE A 127 13.42 -2.53 -0.69
N ASN A 128 13.05 -3.23 0.39
CA ASN A 128 12.53 -4.59 0.36
C ASN A 128 13.48 -5.51 -0.42
N LYS A 129 13.07 -5.94 -1.62
CA LYS A 129 13.89 -6.79 -2.53
C LYS A 129 14.39 -6.03 -3.76
N SER A 130 14.11 -4.73 -3.86
CA SER A 130 14.46 -3.90 -5.01
C SER A 130 15.77 -3.16 -4.74
N LYS A 131 16.70 -3.19 -5.70
CA LYS A 131 17.95 -2.45 -5.62
C LYS A 131 17.70 -0.98 -5.96
N ILE A 132 18.23 -0.06 -5.16
CA ILE A 132 18.29 1.35 -5.50
C ILE A 132 19.50 1.56 -6.42
N THR A 133 19.23 1.97 -7.66
CA THR A 133 20.25 2.13 -8.72
C THR A 133 20.74 3.56 -8.86
N GLN A 134 19.92 4.53 -8.50
CA GLN A 134 20.29 5.94 -8.48
C GLN A 134 19.59 6.61 -7.30
N VAL A 135 20.32 7.43 -6.56
CA VAL A 135 19.84 8.10 -5.36
C VAL A 135 19.79 9.62 -5.54
N ASP A 136 19.04 10.30 -4.70
CA ASP A 136 19.09 11.75 -4.46
C ASP A 136 18.83 12.61 -5.70
N ILE A 137 17.93 12.20 -6.58
CA ILE A 137 17.46 13.07 -7.66
C ILE A 137 16.53 14.10 -7.02
N GLU A 138 16.97 15.35 -6.94
CA GLU A 138 16.23 16.42 -6.28
C GLU A 138 15.12 16.98 -7.18
N ALA A 139 13.96 17.20 -6.58
CA ALA A 139 12.83 17.93 -7.14
C ALA A 139 12.38 19.02 -6.17
N THR A 140 11.61 19.99 -6.64
CA THR A 140 11.11 21.10 -5.79
C THR A 140 10.26 20.58 -4.63
N ASN A 141 9.43 19.60 -4.90
CA ASN A 141 8.49 19.01 -3.93
C ASN A 141 8.97 17.67 -3.35
N GLY A 142 10.23 17.24 -3.58
CA GLY A 142 10.71 15.99 -2.99
C GLY A 142 12.02 15.47 -3.49
N ILE A 143 12.22 14.16 -3.35
CA ILE A 143 13.38 13.39 -3.81
C ILE A 143 12.91 12.15 -4.55
N VAL A 144 13.64 11.78 -5.60
CA VAL A 144 13.39 10.55 -6.35
C VAL A 144 14.60 9.63 -6.22
N HIS A 145 14.36 8.38 -5.81
CA HIS A 145 15.31 7.28 -5.87
C HIS A 145 14.87 6.29 -6.95
N VAL A 146 15.78 5.89 -7.81
CA VAL A 146 15.49 4.95 -8.90
C VAL A 146 15.67 3.53 -8.42
N ILE A 147 14.70 2.67 -8.68
CA ILE A 147 14.74 1.27 -8.30
C ILE A 147 14.64 0.34 -9.52
N ASP A 148 15.26 -0.83 -9.42
CA ASP A 148 15.36 -1.81 -10.49
C ASP A 148 14.18 -2.81 -10.57
N SER A 149 13.27 -2.74 -9.61
CA SER A 149 12.11 -3.63 -9.55
C SER A 149 10.93 -2.88 -8.92
N VAL A 150 9.70 -3.17 -9.38
CA VAL A 150 8.48 -2.56 -8.85
C VAL A 150 8.23 -3.08 -7.43
N LEU A 151 7.99 -2.16 -6.49
CA LEU A 151 7.55 -2.51 -5.15
C LEU A 151 6.09 -2.97 -5.22
N ILE A 152 5.90 -4.26 -5.07
CA ILE A 152 4.55 -4.77 -4.89
C ILE A 152 4.31 -4.79 -3.38
N PRO A 153 3.34 -3.99 -2.87
CA PRO A 153 2.94 -4.17 -1.50
C PRO A 153 2.65 -5.65 -1.33
N GLU A 154 3.09 -6.25 -0.24
CA GLU A 154 2.45 -7.47 0.14
C GLU A 154 0.98 -7.05 0.27
N LEU A 155 0.29 -7.22 -0.85
CA LEU A 155 -1.13 -7.36 -0.80
C LEU A 155 -1.29 -8.63 0.07
N SER A 156 -1.22 -8.46 1.39
CA SER A 156 -2.23 -9.09 2.19
C SER A 156 -3.46 -8.70 1.40
N THR A 157 -3.82 -9.59 0.49
CA THR A 157 -5.14 -9.59 -0.10
C THR A 157 -6.01 -9.16 1.06
N ILE A 158 -6.78 -8.07 0.92
CA ILE A 158 -7.83 -7.74 1.87
C ILE A 158 -8.97 -8.75 1.61
N THR A 159 -8.63 -9.92 1.25
CA THR A 159 -9.22 -11.16 1.63
C THR A 159 -8.49 -11.54 2.91
N PRO A 160 -9.01 -11.15 4.07
CA PRO A 160 -8.42 -11.61 5.30
C PRO A 160 -8.33 -13.11 5.15
N THR A 161 -7.11 -13.66 5.20
CA THR A 161 -6.97 -15.12 5.18
C THR A 161 -7.90 -15.63 6.26
N VAL A 162 -8.59 -16.72 6.01
CA VAL A 162 -9.43 -17.38 7.02
C VAL A 162 -8.75 -17.35 8.38
N LYS A 163 -7.46 -17.66 8.41
CA LYS A 163 -6.63 -17.62 9.60
C LYS A 163 -6.53 -16.24 10.25
N SER A 164 -6.36 -15.16 9.49
CA SER A 164 -6.27 -13.81 10.06
C SER A 164 -7.62 -13.31 10.58
N LEU A 165 -8.72 -13.60 9.88
CA LEU A 165 -10.08 -13.31 10.32
C LEU A 165 -10.38 -14.01 11.65
N VAL A 166 -10.12 -15.31 11.70
CA VAL A 166 -10.37 -16.11 12.90
C VAL A 166 -9.49 -15.66 14.06
N SER A 167 -8.18 -15.46 13.84
CA SER A 167 -7.27 -14.99 14.88
C SER A 167 -7.69 -13.63 15.45
N LYS A 168 -8.07 -12.69 14.59
CA LYS A 168 -8.51 -11.35 14.99
C LYS A 168 -9.81 -11.43 15.80
N SER A 169 -10.79 -12.23 15.37
CA SER A 169 -12.04 -12.38 16.09
C SER A 169 -11.83 -13.02 17.48
N ILE A 170 -10.95 -13.99 17.58
CA ILE A 170 -10.57 -14.61 18.86
C ILE A 170 -9.92 -13.57 19.78
N SER A 171 -8.97 -12.79 19.28
CA SER A 171 -8.29 -11.76 20.07
C SER A 171 -9.24 -10.66 20.57
N MET A 172 -10.33 -10.40 19.85
CA MET A 172 -11.37 -9.45 20.27
C MET A 172 -12.42 -10.06 21.19
N GLY A 173 -12.80 -11.32 20.95
CA GLY A 173 -13.87 -12.00 21.69
C GLY A 173 -13.44 -12.49 23.07
N VAL A 174 -12.23 -13.02 23.21
CA VAL A 174 -11.72 -13.56 24.49
C VAL A 174 -11.74 -12.52 25.62
N PRO A 175 -11.26 -11.28 25.44
CA PRO A 175 -11.37 -10.27 26.49
C PRO A 175 -12.81 -9.97 26.88
N GLN A 176 -13.74 -9.92 25.92
CA GLN A 176 -15.16 -9.68 26.20
C GLN A 176 -15.74 -10.80 27.05
N PHE A 177 -15.45 -12.04 26.71
CA PHE A 177 -15.90 -13.20 27.47
C PHE A 177 -15.37 -13.17 28.91
N ASN A 178 -14.08 -12.91 29.11
CA ASN A 178 -13.43 -12.86 30.39
C ASN A 178 -13.93 -11.73 31.29
N HIS A 179 -14.45 -10.64 30.71
CA HIS A 179 -15.08 -9.54 31.44
C HIS A 179 -16.60 -9.73 31.62
N GLY A 180 -17.13 -10.93 31.36
CA GLY A 180 -18.55 -11.25 31.51
C GLY A 180 -19.48 -10.71 30.42
N ASN A 181 -18.93 -10.09 29.38
CA ASN A 181 -19.72 -9.57 28.25
C ASN A 181 -19.91 -10.66 27.18
N HIS A 182 -20.63 -11.71 27.55
CA HIS A 182 -20.83 -12.88 26.69
C HIS A 182 -21.62 -12.55 25.41
N THR A 183 -22.53 -11.58 25.47
CA THR A 183 -23.28 -11.12 24.30
C THR A 183 -22.37 -10.50 23.25
N ALA A 184 -21.46 -9.61 23.65
CA ALA A 184 -20.50 -9.01 22.72
C ALA A 184 -19.54 -10.06 22.12
N CYS A 185 -19.08 -11.01 22.94
CA CYS A 185 -18.26 -12.13 22.49
C CYS A 185 -18.99 -12.98 21.44
N ALA A 186 -20.24 -13.37 21.73
CA ALA A 186 -21.06 -14.14 20.79
C ALA A 186 -21.25 -13.38 19.46
N SER A 187 -21.60 -12.08 19.51
CA SER A 187 -21.78 -11.26 18.32
C SER A 187 -20.52 -11.16 17.45
N ILE A 188 -19.32 -11.03 18.06
CA ILE A 188 -18.06 -11.02 17.33
C ILE A 188 -17.85 -12.33 16.57
N TYR A 189 -18.09 -13.46 17.23
CA TYR A 189 -17.88 -14.78 16.63
C TYR A 189 -18.95 -15.11 15.59
N GLU A 190 -20.22 -14.78 15.82
CA GLU A 190 -21.31 -14.94 14.85
C GLU A 190 -21.04 -14.14 13.58
N MET A 191 -20.63 -12.86 13.71
CA MET A 191 -20.28 -12.03 12.56
C MET A 191 -19.11 -12.63 11.77
N THR A 192 -18.12 -13.19 12.47
CA THR A 192 -16.98 -13.84 11.81
C THR A 192 -17.43 -15.07 11.02
N LEU A 193 -18.30 -15.90 11.56
CA LEU A 193 -18.85 -17.05 10.85
C LEU A 193 -19.66 -16.64 9.62
N LEU A 194 -20.44 -15.55 9.71
CA LEU A 194 -21.15 -14.98 8.56
C LEU A 194 -20.17 -14.50 7.49
N CYS A 195 -19.11 -13.77 7.85
CA CYS A 195 -18.06 -13.37 6.92
C CYS A 195 -17.39 -14.57 6.24
N LEU A 196 -17.06 -15.62 7.01
CA LEU A 196 -16.49 -16.86 6.47
C LEU A 196 -17.43 -17.56 5.48
N SER A 197 -18.75 -17.55 5.75
CA SER A 197 -19.74 -18.15 4.86
C SER A 197 -19.86 -17.45 3.50
N MET A 198 -19.50 -16.16 3.43
CA MET A 198 -19.55 -15.32 2.22
C MET A 198 -18.26 -15.37 1.40
N LEU A 199 -17.20 -16.01 1.90
CA LEU A 199 -15.94 -16.13 1.16
C LEU A 199 -16.14 -16.95 -0.12
N PRO A 200 -15.42 -16.62 -1.20
CA PRO A 200 -15.44 -17.41 -2.44
C PRO A 200 -14.87 -18.83 -2.20
N GLU A 201 -15.22 -19.77 -3.09
CA GLU A 201 -14.84 -21.18 -2.96
C GLU A 201 -13.33 -21.44 -2.93
N ASN A 202 -12.54 -20.57 -3.54
CA ASN A 202 -11.08 -20.65 -3.55
C ASN A 202 -10.41 -20.18 -2.26
N GLN A 203 -11.17 -19.64 -1.30
CA GLN A 203 -10.63 -19.10 -0.04
C GLN A 203 -11.02 -19.90 1.19
N LEU A 204 -12.12 -20.64 1.13
CA LEU A 204 -12.57 -21.52 2.19
C LEU A 204 -12.91 -22.88 1.59
N ASP A 205 -12.23 -23.93 2.04
CA ASP A 205 -12.46 -25.29 1.57
C ASP A 205 -13.88 -25.77 1.87
N SER A 206 -14.32 -26.81 1.17
CA SER A 206 -15.69 -27.32 1.25
C SER A 206 -16.05 -27.88 2.64
N GLU A 207 -15.08 -28.48 3.35
CA GLU A 207 -15.28 -29.02 4.69
C GLU A 207 -15.47 -27.91 5.71
N SER A 208 -14.57 -26.91 5.71
CA SER A 208 -14.68 -25.72 6.56
C SER A 208 -15.99 -24.96 6.28
N ARG A 209 -16.43 -24.87 5.02
CA ARG A 209 -17.70 -24.24 4.64
C ARG A 209 -18.90 -24.96 5.22
N GLN A 210 -18.89 -26.30 5.21
CA GLN A 210 -19.94 -27.10 5.82
C GLN A 210 -19.98 -26.93 7.35
N LEU A 211 -18.81 -26.89 8.01
CA LEU A 211 -18.70 -26.63 9.44
C LEU A 211 -19.29 -25.26 9.80
N VAL A 212 -18.92 -24.21 9.08
CA VAL A 212 -19.44 -22.85 9.27
C VAL A 212 -20.97 -22.82 9.08
N SER A 213 -21.48 -23.39 7.99
CA SER A 213 -22.92 -23.43 7.72
C SER A 213 -23.70 -24.18 8.80
N LYS A 214 -23.17 -25.32 9.29
CA LYS A 214 -23.75 -26.09 10.38
C LYS A 214 -23.76 -25.31 11.68
N SER A 215 -22.64 -24.62 12.00
CA SER A 215 -22.53 -23.82 13.22
C SER A 215 -23.53 -22.66 13.22
N ILE A 216 -23.67 -21.92 12.10
CA ILE A 216 -24.66 -20.84 11.98
C ILE A 216 -26.08 -21.36 12.25
N LYS A 217 -26.43 -22.54 11.70
CA LYS A 217 -27.74 -23.15 11.96
C LYS A 217 -27.94 -23.58 13.43
N ASN A 218 -26.85 -23.99 14.10
CA ASN A 218 -26.93 -24.36 15.51
C ASN A 218 -27.10 -23.10 16.39
N LEU A 219 -26.37 -22.03 16.07
CA LEU A 219 -26.46 -20.76 16.82
C LEU A 219 -27.88 -20.18 16.84
N SER A 220 -28.64 -20.34 15.76
CA SER A 220 -30.04 -19.88 15.70
C SER A 220 -30.98 -20.61 16.64
N LYS A 221 -30.58 -21.75 17.23
CA LYS A 221 -31.34 -22.56 18.15
C LYS A 221 -30.97 -22.32 19.63
N LEU A 222 -29.92 -21.56 19.86
CA LEU A 222 -29.41 -21.28 21.20
C LEU A 222 -29.94 -19.91 21.67
N ASP A 223 -30.42 -19.85 22.92
CA ASP A 223 -30.88 -18.59 23.52
C ASP A 223 -29.78 -17.94 24.37
N SER A 224 -28.94 -18.73 24.99
CA SER A 224 -27.88 -18.25 25.88
C SER A 224 -26.70 -17.63 25.09
N PRO A 225 -26.32 -16.38 25.36
CA PRO A 225 -25.13 -15.77 24.75
C PRO A 225 -23.83 -16.53 25.04
N THR A 226 -23.74 -17.16 26.22
CA THR A 226 -22.60 -17.97 26.61
C THR A 226 -22.47 -19.21 25.72
N ASP A 227 -23.59 -19.91 25.51
CA ASP A 227 -23.60 -21.12 24.67
C ASP A 227 -23.33 -20.77 23.19
N LYS A 228 -23.88 -19.66 22.74
CA LYS A 228 -23.57 -19.12 21.38
C LYS A 228 -22.08 -18.84 21.22
N ALA A 229 -21.46 -18.14 22.17
CA ALA A 229 -20.04 -17.84 22.14
C ALA A 229 -19.18 -19.11 22.07
N TRP A 230 -19.52 -20.15 22.87
CA TRP A 230 -18.81 -21.43 22.89
C TRP A 230 -18.99 -22.23 21.59
N GLU A 231 -20.21 -22.33 21.06
CA GLU A 231 -20.49 -23.05 19.81
C GLU A 231 -19.76 -22.38 18.64
N ALA A 232 -19.85 -21.04 18.52
CA ALA A 232 -19.15 -20.30 17.48
C ALA A 232 -17.64 -20.44 17.62
N ARG A 233 -17.09 -20.33 18.83
CA ARG A 233 -15.65 -20.49 19.09
C ARG A 233 -15.14 -21.85 18.65
N LYS A 234 -15.86 -22.92 19.01
CA LYS A 234 -15.51 -24.29 18.61
C LYS A 234 -15.40 -24.45 17.09
N CYS A 235 -16.33 -23.85 16.35
CA CYS A 235 -16.28 -23.86 14.90
C CYS A 235 -15.06 -23.09 14.37
N LEU A 236 -14.78 -21.91 14.90
CA LEU A 236 -13.63 -21.10 14.50
C LEU A 236 -12.29 -21.80 14.75
N ASP A 237 -12.14 -22.51 15.86
CA ASP A 237 -10.94 -23.30 16.17
C ASP A 237 -10.76 -24.47 15.18
N GLN A 238 -11.85 -25.13 14.77
CA GLN A 238 -11.81 -26.20 13.75
C GLN A 238 -11.44 -25.65 12.37
N VAL A 239 -12.04 -24.54 11.96
CA VAL A 239 -11.71 -23.86 10.69
C VAL A 239 -10.25 -23.39 10.70
N MET A 240 -9.74 -22.88 11.81
CA MET A 240 -8.33 -22.49 11.94
C MET A 240 -7.39 -23.68 11.81
N ALA A 241 -7.73 -24.81 12.38
CA ALA A 241 -6.93 -26.03 12.31
C ALA A 241 -6.88 -26.62 10.88
N ALA A 242 -7.97 -26.49 10.11
CA ALA A 242 -8.05 -26.93 8.72
C ALA A 242 -7.33 -25.97 7.74
N SER A 243 -7.19 -24.71 8.09
CA SER A 243 -6.53 -23.68 7.27
C SER A 243 -4.99 -23.81 7.39
N LYS A 244 -4.39 -24.63 6.55
CA LYS A 244 -2.91 -24.81 6.43
C LYS A 244 -2.28 -23.77 5.55
#